data_ea33ce1029c0d8db4d79b6f6da508833
#
_entry.id   ea33ce1029c0d8db4d79b6f6da508833
#
_cell.length_a   1.000
_cell.length_b   1.000
_cell.length_c   1.000
_cell.angle_alpha   90.00
_cell.angle_beta   90.00
_cell.angle_gamma   90.00
#
_symmetry.space_group_name_H-M   'P 1'
#
loop_
_entity.id
_entity.type
_entity.pdbx_description
1 polymer ?
#
loop_
_entity_poly.entity_id
_entity_poly.type
_entity_poly.pdbx_seq_one_letter_code
_entity_poly.pdbx_strand_id
1 'polypeptide(L)'
;MTEMTLSANAITEIEKELEKYPADRKESAVMAALRIVQDEFRWVSKEIMQEIADLLEMPAIHVYEVATFYSMYEHKDVGQHKICVCTNISCQLCGSKKVLDHLKEKTGVGPGETTPDGRITIKEVECLGACGGAPMMQVGREYYENLTTESIDRILEGLD
;
A
#
# COMPACT_ATOMS: atom_id res chain seq x y z
N MET A 1 -14.18 -10.02 -16.12
CA MET A 1 -13.77 -9.30 -14.89
C MET A 1 -14.27 -10.16 -13.74
N THR A 2 -13.37 -10.76 -12.98
CA THR A 2 -13.75 -11.56 -11.80
C THR A 2 -14.26 -10.56 -10.76
N GLU A 3 -15.52 -10.67 -10.33
CA GLU A 3 -16.02 -9.90 -9.20
C GLU A 3 -15.16 -10.25 -7.99
N MET A 4 -14.49 -9.25 -7.43
CA MET A 4 -13.76 -9.41 -6.17
C MET A 4 -14.78 -9.37 -5.04
N THR A 5 -14.76 -10.39 -4.19
CA THR A 5 -15.62 -10.50 -3.00
C THR A 5 -14.75 -10.74 -1.77
N LEU A 6 -15.23 -10.35 -0.59
CA LEU A 6 -14.55 -10.64 0.67
C LEU A 6 -14.38 -12.14 0.85
N SER A 7 -13.14 -12.57 1.11
CA SER A 7 -12.88 -13.96 1.45
C SER A 7 -13.39 -14.27 2.87
N ALA A 8 -13.66 -15.55 3.13
CA ALA A 8 -14.03 -15.98 4.49
C ALA A 8 -12.94 -15.63 5.53
N ASN A 9 -11.66 -15.63 5.11
CA ASN A 9 -10.55 -15.23 5.96
C ASN A 9 -10.60 -13.74 6.27
N ALA A 10 -10.78 -12.88 5.27
CA ALA A 10 -10.92 -11.44 5.45
C ALA A 10 -12.07 -11.09 6.39
N ILE A 11 -13.23 -11.73 6.21
CA ILE A 11 -14.39 -11.54 7.10
C ILE A 11 -14.01 -11.90 8.55
N THR A 12 -13.41 -13.06 8.76
CA THR A 12 -13.00 -13.51 10.11
C THR A 12 -12.01 -12.53 10.78
N GLU A 13 -11.04 -12.02 10.00
CA GLU A 13 -10.06 -11.05 10.52
C GLU A 13 -10.72 -9.68 10.83
N ILE A 14 -11.66 -9.24 10.00
CA ILE A 14 -12.43 -8.00 10.25
C ILE A 14 -13.31 -8.16 11.50
N GLU A 15 -13.94 -9.32 11.69
CA GLU A 15 -14.74 -9.61 12.89
C GLU A 15 -13.89 -9.55 14.17
N LYS A 16 -12.66 -10.07 14.15
CA LYS A 16 -11.70 -9.93 15.27
C LYS A 16 -11.32 -8.47 15.53
N GLU A 17 -11.18 -7.66 14.47
CA GLU A 17 -10.94 -6.23 14.66
C GLU A 17 -12.15 -5.53 15.29
N LEU A 18 -13.37 -5.92 14.95
CA LEU A 18 -14.59 -5.39 15.54
C LEU A 18 -14.68 -5.61 17.04
N GLU A 19 -14.14 -6.72 17.57
CA GLU A 19 -14.12 -7.01 19.01
C GLU A 19 -13.36 -5.96 19.84
N LYS A 20 -12.52 -5.13 19.19
CA LYS A 20 -11.76 -4.06 19.86
C LYS A 20 -12.57 -2.79 20.10
N TYR A 21 -13.76 -2.70 19.51
CA TYR A 21 -14.62 -1.51 19.54
C TYR A 21 -15.97 -1.82 20.20
N PRO A 22 -16.65 -0.82 20.79
CA PRO A 22 -18.03 -0.98 21.25
C PRO A 22 -18.95 -1.39 20.10
N ALA A 23 -19.97 -2.21 20.41
CA ALA A 23 -20.88 -2.77 19.39
C ALA A 23 -21.64 -1.72 18.57
N ASP A 24 -21.83 -0.52 19.12
CA ASP A 24 -22.46 0.65 18.48
C ASP A 24 -21.43 1.53 17.72
N ARG A 25 -20.18 1.08 17.57
CA ARG A 25 -19.08 1.83 16.93
C ARG A 25 -18.33 0.98 15.91
N LYS A 26 -19.02 0.15 15.15
CA LYS A 26 -18.43 -0.75 14.14
C LYS A 26 -17.65 0.03 13.07
N GLU A 27 -18.11 1.23 12.72
CA GLU A 27 -17.46 2.12 11.76
C GLU A 27 -15.99 2.44 12.11
N SER A 28 -15.62 2.35 13.39
CA SER A 28 -14.24 2.58 13.83
C SER A 28 -13.24 1.53 13.30
N ALA A 29 -13.71 0.38 12.84
CA ALA A 29 -12.88 -0.68 12.24
C ALA A 29 -12.60 -0.47 10.74
N VAL A 30 -13.13 0.59 10.09
CA VAL A 30 -13.05 0.76 8.63
C VAL A 30 -11.62 0.75 8.10
N MET A 31 -10.67 1.40 8.78
CA MET A 31 -9.26 1.41 8.35
C MET A 31 -8.62 0.02 8.48
N ALA A 32 -8.96 -0.71 9.53
CA ALA A 32 -8.48 -2.08 9.70
C ALA A 32 -9.04 -3.01 8.63
N ALA A 33 -10.34 -2.90 8.32
CA ALA A 33 -11.00 -3.68 7.28
C ALA A 33 -10.37 -3.41 5.90
N LEU A 34 -10.18 -2.14 5.52
CA LEU A 34 -9.50 -1.76 4.28
C LEU A 34 -8.08 -2.33 4.19
N ARG A 35 -7.33 -2.31 5.31
CA ARG A 35 -5.97 -2.87 5.36
C ARG A 35 -5.96 -4.38 5.19
N ILE A 36 -6.85 -5.11 5.89
CA ILE A 36 -6.97 -6.58 5.79
C ILE A 36 -7.23 -6.98 4.33
N VAL A 37 -8.17 -6.32 3.69
CA VAL A 37 -8.50 -6.56 2.28
C VAL A 37 -7.33 -6.24 1.36
N GLN A 38 -6.67 -5.10 1.56
CA GLN A 38 -5.52 -4.73 0.73
C GLN A 38 -4.34 -5.67 0.91
N ASP A 39 -4.11 -6.20 2.13
CA ASP A 39 -3.07 -7.21 2.39
C ASP A 39 -3.35 -8.52 1.61
N GLU A 40 -4.61 -8.88 1.39
CA GLU A 40 -5.01 -10.08 0.66
C GLU A 40 -5.03 -9.86 -0.87
N PHE A 41 -5.66 -8.77 -1.31
CA PHE A 41 -5.90 -8.51 -2.75
C PHE A 41 -4.95 -7.49 -3.37
N ARG A 42 -4.08 -6.86 -2.57
CA ARG A 42 -3.13 -5.79 -2.95
C ARG A 42 -3.79 -4.44 -3.25
N TRP A 43 -5.08 -4.39 -3.49
CA TRP A 43 -5.86 -3.18 -3.72
C TRP A 43 -7.31 -3.37 -3.25
N VAL A 44 -8.08 -2.28 -3.22
CA VAL A 44 -9.48 -2.29 -2.75
C VAL A 44 -10.38 -1.80 -3.88
N SER A 45 -11.24 -2.70 -4.40
CA SER A 45 -12.22 -2.37 -5.42
C SER A 45 -13.46 -1.67 -4.80
N LYS A 46 -14.27 -1.05 -5.66
CA LYS A 46 -15.54 -0.43 -5.22
C LYS A 46 -16.53 -1.47 -4.67
N GLU A 47 -16.54 -2.65 -5.29
CA GLU A 47 -17.39 -3.76 -4.88
C GLU A 47 -17.03 -4.21 -3.46
N ILE A 48 -15.74 -4.39 -3.18
CA ILE A 48 -15.25 -4.73 -1.85
C ILE A 48 -15.53 -3.62 -0.82
N MET A 49 -15.41 -2.34 -1.21
CA MET A 49 -15.77 -1.22 -0.31
C MET A 49 -17.25 -1.29 0.08
N GLN A 50 -18.13 -1.71 -0.83
CA GLN A 50 -19.55 -1.93 -0.52
C GLN A 50 -19.72 -3.07 0.48
N GLU A 51 -19.06 -4.22 0.28
CA GLU A 51 -19.15 -5.35 1.21
C GLU A 51 -18.59 -5.01 2.61
N ILE A 52 -17.49 -4.22 2.67
CA ILE A 52 -16.98 -3.68 3.95
C ILE A 52 -18.04 -2.80 4.61
N ALA A 53 -18.70 -1.93 3.86
CA ALA A 53 -19.75 -1.04 4.38
C ALA A 53 -20.93 -1.84 4.96
N ASP A 54 -21.36 -2.88 4.27
CA ASP A 54 -22.44 -3.76 4.71
C ASP A 54 -22.04 -4.50 6.01
N LEU A 55 -20.80 -5.01 6.08
CA LEU A 55 -20.28 -5.71 7.27
C LEU A 55 -20.17 -4.78 8.49
N LEU A 56 -19.75 -3.54 8.28
CA LEU A 56 -19.60 -2.53 9.32
C LEU A 56 -20.90 -1.76 9.62
N GLU A 57 -21.98 -2.05 8.92
CA GLU A 57 -23.29 -1.38 9.06
C GLU A 57 -23.20 0.15 8.87
N MET A 58 -22.39 0.59 7.88
CA MET A 58 -22.15 1.99 7.60
C MET A 58 -22.41 2.32 6.11
N PRO A 59 -22.67 3.60 5.76
CA PRO A 59 -22.82 3.99 4.36
C PRO A 59 -21.53 3.75 3.55
N ALA A 60 -21.66 3.14 2.36
CA ALA A 60 -20.51 2.85 1.48
C ALA A 60 -19.68 4.10 1.12
N ILE A 61 -20.34 5.27 1.04
CA ILE A 61 -19.63 6.53 0.78
C ILE A 61 -18.60 6.85 1.85
N HIS A 62 -18.84 6.51 3.13
CA HIS A 62 -17.89 6.75 4.21
C HIS A 62 -16.67 5.81 4.11
N VAL A 63 -16.87 4.56 3.67
CA VAL A 63 -15.75 3.65 3.37
C VAL A 63 -14.91 4.23 2.22
N TYR A 64 -15.58 4.72 1.17
CA TYR A 64 -14.91 5.34 0.02
C TYR A 64 -14.15 6.63 0.41
N GLU A 65 -14.72 7.47 1.27
CA GLU A 65 -14.05 8.66 1.81
C GLU A 65 -12.74 8.30 2.51
N VAL A 66 -12.77 7.31 3.42
CA VAL A 66 -11.57 6.85 4.12
C VAL A 66 -10.54 6.26 3.14
N ALA A 67 -10.99 5.38 2.24
CA ALA A 67 -10.12 4.74 1.27
C ALA A 67 -9.42 5.76 0.36
N THR A 68 -10.10 6.81 -0.08
CA THR A 68 -9.54 7.84 -0.97
C THR A 68 -8.74 8.91 -0.22
N PHE A 69 -9.05 9.16 1.05
CA PHE A 69 -8.32 10.14 1.85
C PHE A 69 -6.91 9.63 2.21
N TYR A 70 -6.78 8.37 2.58
CA TYR A 70 -5.49 7.81 2.99
C TYR A 70 -4.74 7.22 1.80
N SER A 71 -3.62 7.84 1.42
CA SER A 71 -2.81 7.52 0.23
C SER A 71 -2.16 6.12 0.26
N MET A 72 -2.23 5.41 1.38
CA MET A 72 -1.72 4.03 1.49
C MET A 72 -2.66 2.99 0.86
N TYR A 73 -3.94 3.32 0.65
CA TYR A 73 -4.88 2.43 -0.01
C TYR A 73 -4.78 2.57 -1.53
N GLU A 74 -4.80 1.43 -2.21
CA GLU A 74 -4.73 1.34 -3.67
C GLU A 74 -6.12 1.07 -4.23
N HIS A 75 -6.51 1.80 -5.28
CA HIS A 75 -7.84 1.71 -5.90
C HIS A 75 -7.82 1.00 -7.25
N LYS A 76 -6.67 0.45 -7.60
CA LYS A 76 -6.45 -0.34 -8.80
C LYS A 76 -5.33 -1.35 -8.53
N ASP A 77 -5.32 -2.41 -9.31
CA ASP A 77 -4.33 -3.47 -9.16
C ASP A 77 -2.90 -2.92 -9.18
N VAL A 78 -2.10 -3.39 -8.24
CA VAL A 78 -0.67 -3.09 -8.13
C VAL A 78 0.14 -4.38 -8.19
N GLY A 79 1.43 -4.24 -8.50
CA GLY A 79 2.33 -5.38 -8.56
C GLY A 79 2.44 -6.14 -7.23
N GLN A 80 2.99 -7.35 -7.32
CA GLN A 80 3.26 -8.20 -6.17
C GLN A 80 4.09 -7.47 -5.10
N HIS A 81 5.06 -6.69 -5.55
CA HIS A 81 5.91 -5.86 -4.71
C HIS A 81 5.67 -4.38 -5.01
N LYS A 82 5.01 -3.68 -4.09
CA LYS A 82 4.86 -2.23 -4.16
C LYS A 82 6.05 -1.56 -3.48
N ILE A 83 6.85 -0.83 -4.27
CA ILE A 83 8.01 -0.06 -3.81
C ILE A 83 7.58 1.40 -3.64
N CYS A 84 7.48 1.86 -2.40
CA CYS A 84 7.15 3.24 -2.05
C CYS A 84 8.43 4.00 -1.75
N VAL A 85 8.81 4.95 -2.61
CA VAL A 85 10.00 5.79 -2.42
C VAL A 85 9.60 7.10 -1.77
N CYS A 86 10.21 7.40 -0.62
CA CYS A 86 10.02 8.68 0.05
C CYS A 86 10.72 9.81 -0.73
N THR A 87 9.96 10.84 -1.10
CA THR A 87 10.49 11.99 -1.85
C THR A 87 10.35 13.31 -1.09
N ASN A 88 10.02 13.25 0.22
CA ASN A 88 9.94 14.43 1.07
C ASN A 88 11.33 15.03 1.32
N ILE A 89 11.36 16.24 1.86
CA ILE A 89 12.55 17.14 1.90
C ILE A 89 13.85 16.41 2.28
N SER A 90 13.89 15.67 3.40
CA SER A 90 15.11 14.99 3.84
C SER A 90 15.60 13.97 2.82
N CYS A 91 14.69 13.13 2.30
CA CYS A 91 15.03 12.13 1.29
C CYS A 91 15.43 12.80 -0.04
N GLN A 92 14.77 13.90 -0.40
CA GLN A 92 15.11 14.67 -1.60
C GLN A 92 16.54 15.23 -1.52
N LEU A 93 16.89 15.83 -0.39
CA LEU A 93 18.24 16.36 -0.16
C LEU A 93 19.30 15.25 -0.12
N CYS A 94 18.94 14.05 0.35
CA CYS A 94 19.81 12.88 0.41
C CYS A 94 19.81 12.06 -0.89
N GLY A 95 19.08 12.49 -1.94
CA GLY A 95 19.18 11.91 -3.27
C GLY A 95 18.05 10.92 -3.65
N SER A 96 16.83 11.06 -3.12
CA SER A 96 15.69 10.21 -3.50
C SER A 96 15.40 10.22 -5.02
N LYS A 97 15.73 11.32 -5.72
CA LYS A 97 15.65 11.35 -7.18
C LYS A 97 16.57 10.31 -7.83
N LYS A 98 17.80 10.13 -7.33
CA LYS A 98 18.72 9.10 -7.84
C LYS A 98 18.18 7.70 -7.59
N VAL A 99 17.49 7.49 -6.45
CA VAL A 99 16.82 6.22 -6.14
C VAL A 99 15.74 5.93 -7.18
N LEU A 100 14.87 6.90 -7.47
CA LEU A 100 13.82 6.76 -8.49
C LEU A 100 14.37 6.54 -9.89
N ASP A 101 15.39 7.31 -10.28
CA ASP A 101 16.03 7.18 -11.60
C ASP A 101 16.65 5.77 -11.75
N HIS A 102 17.31 5.26 -10.71
CA HIS A 102 17.91 3.92 -10.71
C HIS A 102 16.86 2.80 -10.74
N LEU A 103 15.81 2.92 -9.93
CA LEU A 103 14.68 1.98 -9.97
C LEU A 103 14.05 1.93 -11.36
N LYS A 104 13.84 3.09 -12.00
CA LYS A 104 13.31 3.17 -13.37
C LYS A 104 14.24 2.51 -14.39
N GLU A 105 15.55 2.71 -14.26
CA GLU A 105 16.55 2.07 -15.13
C GLU A 105 16.48 0.54 -15.01
N LYS A 106 16.36 0.02 -13.78
CA LYS A 106 16.37 -1.43 -13.51
C LYS A 106 15.06 -2.13 -13.86
N THR A 107 13.92 -1.49 -13.60
CA THR A 107 12.60 -2.11 -13.76
C THR A 107 11.91 -1.74 -15.09
N GLY A 108 12.37 -0.70 -15.76
CA GLY A 108 11.76 -0.17 -16.98
C GLY A 108 10.50 0.66 -16.76
N VAL A 109 10.07 0.88 -15.50
CA VAL A 109 8.84 1.61 -15.15
C VAL A 109 9.14 2.73 -14.16
N GLY A 110 8.36 3.80 -14.22
CA GLY A 110 8.46 4.97 -13.35
C GLY A 110 7.41 4.99 -12.23
N PRO A 111 7.38 6.09 -11.44
CA PRO A 111 6.38 6.26 -10.39
C PRO A 111 4.94 6.19 -10.94
N GLY A 112 4.08 5.43 -10.26
CA GLY A 112 2.69 5.17 -10.63
C GLY A 112 2.50 4.06 -11.66
N GLU A 113 3.58 3.42 -12.12
CA GLU A 113 3.55 2.36 -13.12
C GLU A 113 3.88 1.00 -12.50
N THR A 114 3.39 -0.06 -13.15
CA THR A 114 3.65 -1.47 -12.81
C THR A 114 4.39 -2.14 -13.96
N THR A 115 5.37 -2.98 -13.62
CA THR A 115 6.09 -3.77 -14.62
C THR A 115 5.15 -4.68 -15.43
N PRO A 116 5.42 -4.94 -16.71
CA PRO A 116 4.54 -5.73 -17.58
C PRO A 116 4.26 -7.16 -17.06
N ASP A 117 5.17 -7.71 -16.25
CA ASP A 117 5.03 -9.02 -15.61
C ASP A 117 4.15 -8.98 -14.34
N GLY A 118 3.68 -7.78 -13.93
CA GLY A 118 2.86 -7.58 -12.73
C GLY A 118 3.61 -7.74 -11.40
N ARG A 119 4.95 -7.78 -11.43
CA ARG A 119 5.75 -8.01 -10.19
C ARG A 119 5.95 -6.75 -9.38
N ILE A 120 6.36 -5.64 -9.97
CA ILE A 120 6.79 -4.44 -9.25
C ILE A 120 5.92 -3.26 -9.65
N THR A 121 5.42 -2.54 -8.64
CA THR A 121 4.85 -1.18 -8.80
C THR A 121 5.73 -0.19 -8.07
N ILE A 122 6.16 0.87 -8.76
CA ILE A 122 6.88 1.97 -8.12
C ILE A 122 5.88 3.07 -7.77
N LYS A 123 5.95 3.56 -6.55
CA LYS A 123 5.13 4.68 -6.06
C LYS A 123 6.02 5.72 -5.39
N GLU A 124 5.82 6.96 -5.77
CA GLU A 124 6.39 8.10 -5.05
C GLU A 124 5.44 8.46 -3.90
N VAL A 125 5.98 8.61 -2.70
CA VAL A 125 5.18 8.91 -1.51
C VAL A 125 5.83 10.05 -0.71
N GLU A 126 4.99 10.67 0.12
CA GLU A 126 5.44 11.65 1.10
C GLU A 126 6.24 10.97 2.24
N CYS A 127 6.53 11.71 3.31
CA CYS A 127 7.40 11.26 4.38
C CYS A 127 6.94 9.95 5.03
N LEU A 128 7.82 8.94 5.01
CA LEU A 128 7.64 7.64 5.68
C LEU A 128 8.15 7.62 7.14
N GLY A 129 8.62 8.75 7.66
CA GLY A 129 9.01 8.89 9.06
C GLY A 129 10.43 8.42 9.41
N ALA A 130 11.23 7.89 8.46
CA ALA A 130 12.59 7.39 8.68
C ALA A 130 13.67 8.39 8.18
N CYS A 131 13.54 9.67 8.53
CA CYS A 131 14.39 10.73 8.00
C CYS A 131 15.88 10.59 8.38
N GLY A 132 16.17 9.92 9.51
CA GLY A 132 17.56 9.65 9.93
C GLY A 132 18.30 8.66 9.03
N GLY A 133 17.56 7.85 8.26
CA GLY A 133 18.07 6.87 7.31
C GLY A 133 17.83 7.27 5.83
N ALA A 134 17.68 8.57 5.55
CA ALA A 134 17.46 9.06 4.19
C ALA A 134 18.69 8.85 3.28
N PRO A 135 18.52 8.55 1.96
CA PRO A 135 17.23 8.28 1.30
C PRO A 135 16.70 6.89 1.64
N MET A 136 15.36 6.73 1.62
CA MET A 136 14.73 5.49 2.01
C MET A 136 13.54 5.13 1.12
N MET A 137 13.20 3.83 1.11
CA MET A 137 11.99 3.29 0.50
C MET A 137 11.37 2.22 1.39
N GLN A 138 10.11 1.90 1.12
CA GLN A 138 9.37 0.82 1.75
C GLN A 138 8.95 -0.20 0.69
N VAL A 139 9.14 -1.49 0.97
CA VAL A 139 8.61 -2.59 0.15
C VAL A 139 7.73 -3.45 1.04
N GLY A 140 6.46 -3.55 0.73
CA GLY A 140 5.50 -4.21 1.63
C GLY A 140 5.47 -3.53 3.00
N ARG A 141 5.93 -4.22 4.05
CA ARG A 141 6.02 -3.69 5.43
C ARG A 141 7.45 -3.38 5.87
N GLU A 142 8.43 -3.65 5.02
CA GLU A 142 9.85 -3.49 5.34
C GLU A 142 10.38 -2.11 4.91
N TYR A 143 11.13 -1.47 5.78
CA TYR A 143 11.85 -0.21 5.51
C TYR A 143 13.28 -0.50 5.10
N TYR A 144 13.71 0.16 4.03
CA TYR A 144 15.09 0.12 3.52
C TYR A 144 15.64 1.54 3.56
N GLU A 145 16.64 1.73 4.39
CA GLU A 145 17.23 3.03 4.70
C GLU A 145 18.66 3.14 4.15
N ASN A 146 19.19 4.38 4.11
CA ASN A 146 20.55 4.68 3.63
C ASN A 146 20.82 4.06 2.24
N LEU A 147 19.88 4.24 1.33
CA LEU A 147 19.87 3.59 0.03
C LEU A 147 21.06 4.04 -0.83
N THR A 148 21.71 3.06 -1.43
CA THR A 148 22.70 3.21 -2.52
C THR A 148 22.25 2.39 -3.73
N THR A 149 22.81 2.64 -4.90
CA THR A 149 22.52 1.85 -6.12
C THR A 149 22.73 0.36 -5.90
N GLU A 150 23.82 -0.01 -5.21
CA GLU A 150 24.20 -1.40 -4.92
C GLU A 150 23.21 -2.04 -3.91
N SER A 151 22.71 -1.27 -2.94
CA SER A 151 21.70 -1.79 -2.00
C SER A 151 20.35 -2.00 -2.68
N ILE A 152 19.96 -1.10 -3.58
CA ILE A 152 18.73 -1.21 -4.37
C ILE A 152 18.79 -2.47 -5.27
N ASP A 153 19.92 -2.69 -5.96
CA ASP A 153 20.10 -3.88 -6.80
C ASP A 153 19.89 -5.17 -6.00
N ARG A 154 20.53 -5.29 -4.83
CA ARG A 154 20.37 -6.45 -3.94
C ARG A 154 18.92 -6.63 -3.44
N ILE A 155 18.23 -5.53 -3.17
CA ILE A 155 16.83 -5.60 -2.74
C ILE A 155 15.97 -6.11 -3.90
N LEU A 156 16.14 -5.57 -5.11
CA LEU A 156 15.40 -6.01 -6.30
C LEU A 156 15.65 -7.49 -6.63
N GLU A 157 16.90 -7.96 -6.50
CA GLU A 157 17.27 -9.38 -6.69
C GLU A 157 16.64 -10.31 -5.65
N GLY A 158 16.34 -9.80 -4.45
CA GLY A 158 15.69 -10.56 -3.38
C GLY A 158 14.15 -10.53 -3.41
N LEU A 159 13.56 -9.83 -4.36
CA LEU A 159 12.11 -9.83 -4.55
C LEU A 159 11.74 -10.98 -5.51
N ASP A 160 11.19 -12.06 -4.97
CA ASP A 160 10.74 -13.25 -5.75
C ASP A 160 9.40 -13.04 -6.43
#